data_615453023620a32ab433b5d20ff190d8
#
_entry.id   615453023620a32ab433b5d20ff190d8
#
_cell.length_a   1.000
_cell.length_b   1.000
_cell.length_c   1.000
_cell.angle_alpha   90.00
_cell.angle_beta   90.00
_cell.angle_gamma   90.00
#
_symmetry.space_group_name_H-M   'P 1'
#
loop_
_entity.id
_entity.type
_entity.pdbx_description
1 polymer ?
#
loop_
_entity_poly.entity_id
_entity_poly.type
_entity_poly.pdbx_seq_one_letter_code
_entity_poly.pdbx_strand_id
1 'polypeptide(L)'
;DRSVSRGLGDVYKRQSRCIGCNACMVACRAENNIPVVGRDQMAKGRALDWIRIDRYFTDTGAMTAIPVACQQCGKAPCESVCPVNATVHTTEGLNAMVYARCWGTRYCATNCPYKARRFNFFDYAKASDEATHLQRNPNVTVRSRGVMEKCTYCVQMVERAKIRHKSRLMKEHPGEPSTSIRITDKDLLLPDGAAQTACQLACPMGAITFGNMLDPSSTVFQAKSLPRHMNLLPSLGTESGTGYLVPARNPNPRME
;
A
#
# COMPACT_ATOMS: atom_id res chain seq x y z
N ASP A 1 8.65 24.78 4.60
CA ASP A 1 7.26 24.39 4.34
C ASP A 1 7.25 23.17 3.42
N ARG A 2 7.19 21.99 4.02
CA ARG A 2 7.10 20.75 3.26
C ARG A 2 5.63 20.46 2.98
N SER A 3 5.02 21.25 2.13
CA SER A 3 3.76 20.86 1.50
C SER A 3 4.06 19.69 0.57
N VAL A 4 4.13 18.51 1.16
CA VAL A 4 4.29 17.26 0.40
C VAL A 4 3.06 17.15 -0.49
N SER A 5 3.29 17.21 -1.80
CA SER A 5 2.25 16.96 -2.79
C SER A 5 1.77 15.52 -2.62
N ARG A 6 0.67 15.34 -1.90
CA ARG A 6 0.06 14.03 -1.64
C ARG A 6 -0.75 13.55 -2.85
N GLY A 7 -0.15 13.66 -4.06
CA GLY A 7 -0.87 13.50 -5.30
C GLY A 7 -1.27 12.06 -5.65
N LEU A 8 -0.45 11.08 -5.37
CA LEU A 8 -0.70 9.70 -5.78
C LEU A 8 -0.33 8.76 -4.63
N GLY A 9 -1.28 8.15 -3.96
CA GLY A 9 -0.91 7.12 -3.04
C GLY A 9 -1.82 6.91 -1.84
N ASP A 10 -3.09 7.20 -2.01
CA ASP A 10 -4.05 6.90 -0.97
C ASP A 10 -4.86 5.66 -1.30
N VAL A 11 -5.06 4.83 -0.30
CA VAL A 11 -5.89 3.64 -0.36
C VAL A 11 -7.11 3.83 0.51
N TYR A 12 -8.23 3.38 0.00
CA TYR A 12 -9.48 3.38 0.72
C TYR A 12 -10.04 1.96 0.85
N LYS A 13 -10.46 1.57 2.06
CA LYS A 13 -10.92 0.21 2.36
C LYS A 13 -12.34 0.22 2.91
N ARG A 14 -13.26 -0.36 2.17
CA ARG A 14 -14.68 -0.47 2.55
C ARG A 14 -14.89 -1.72 3.41
N GLN A 15 -14.99 -1.55 4.71
CA GLN A 15 -15.18 -2.68 5.65
C GLN A 15 -16.49 -3.43 5.42
N SER A 16 -17.54 -2.74 5.01
CA SER A 16 -18.85 -3.35 4.69
C SER A 16 -18.82 -4.31 3.50
N ARG A 17 -17.80 -4.24 2.65
CA ARG A 17 -17.60 -5.14 1.50
C ARG A 17 -16.54 -6.21 1.74
N CYS A 18 -15.69 -6.04 2.73
CA CYS A 18 -14.61 -6.98 3.00
C CYS A 18 -15.15 -8.25 3.65
N ILE A 19 -14.99 -9.39 2.97
CA ILE A 19 -15.39 -10.72 3.47
C ILE A 19 -14.25 -11.49 4.12
N GLY A 20 -13.04 -10.90 4.25
CA GLY A 20 -11.89 -11.53 4.87
C GLY A 20 -11.28 -12.70 4.09
N CYS A 21 -11.47 -12.77 2.77
CA CYS A 21 -11.03 -13.90 1.91
C CYS A 21 -9.52 -14.03 1.71
N ASN A 22 -8.71 -13.06 2.17
CA ASN A 22 -7.24 -13.02 2.03
C ASN A 22 -6.70 -12.90 0.58
N ALA A 23 -7.53 -12.79 -0.45
CA ALA A 23 -7.08 -12.65 -1.85
C ALA A 23 -6.10 -11.47 -2.03
N CYS A 24 -6.33 -10.35 -1.36
CA CYS A 24 -5.43 -9.19 -1.37
C CYS A 24 -4.05 -9.49 -0.78
N MET A 25 -3.95 -10.36 0.23
CA MET A 25 -2.69 -10.78 0.84
C MET A 25 -1.90 -11.66 -0.13
N VAL A 26 -2.55 -12.63 -0.76
CA VAL A 26 -1.93 -13.54 -1.75
C VAL A 26 -1.43 -12.75 -2.96
N ALA A 27 -2.26 -11.88 -3.52
CA ALA A 27 -1.88 -11.03 -4.65
C ALA A 27 -0.72 -10.08 -4.31
N CYS A 28 -0.71 -9.50 -3.10
CA CYS A 28 0.39 -8.66 -2.64
C CYS A 28 1.70 -9.46 -2.57
N ARG A 29 1.64 -10.70 -2.09
CA ARG A 29 2.79 -11.60 -2.00
C ARG A 29 3.35 -11.91 -3.39
N ALA A 30 2.50 -12.31 -4.33
CA ALA A 30 2.88 -12.66 -5.69
C ALA A 30 3.46 -11.45 -6.44
N GLU A 31 2.78 -10.30 -6.40
CA GLU A 31 3.20 -9.09 -7.13
C GLU A 31 4.51 -8.51 -6.59
N ASN A 32 4.72 -8.55 -5.28
CA ASN A 32 5.84 -7.86 -4.63
C ASN A 32 6.99 -8.80 -4.23
N ASN A 33 7.07 -10.00 -4.76
CA ASN A 33 8.12 -10.98 -4.46
C ASN A 33 8.32 -11.19 -2.94
N ILE A 34 7.20 -11.24 -2.18
CA ILE A 34 7.27 -11.47 -0.74
C ILE A 34 7.49 -12.96 -0.49
N PRO A 35 8.57 -13.36 0.19
CA PRO A 35 8.86 -14.76 0.40
C PRO A 35 7.87 -15.43 1.36
N VAL A 36 7.67 -16.73 1.17
CA VAL A 36 6.91 -17.59 2.09
C VAL A 36 7.83 -18.04 3.21
N VAL A 37 7.53 -17.66 4.44
CA VAL A 37 8.37 -17.95 5.61
C VAL A 37 8.04 -19.28 6.30
N GLY A 38 6.88 -19.87 6.00
CA GLY A 38 6.42 -21.09 6.64
C GLY A 38 5.80 -20.89 8.03
N ARG A 39 5.11 -21.94 8.50
CA ARG A 39 4.34 -21.95 9.75
C ARG A 39 5.20 -21.65 10.98
N ASP A 40 6.36 -22.30 11.07
CA ASP A 40 7.23 -22.18 12.25
C ASP A 40 7.80 -20.80 12.43
N GLN A 41 8.14 -20.12 11.31
CA GLN A 41 8.64 -18.74 11.36
C GLN A 41 7.50 -17.76 11.68
N MET A 42 6.30 -18.02 11.18
CA MET A 42 5.13 -17.21 11.53
C MET A 42 4.79 -17.32 13.03
N ALA A 43 4.87 -18.51 13.62
CA ALA A 43 4.69 -18.72 15.05
C ALA A 43 5.70 -17.97 15.91
N LYS A 44 6.91 -17.76 15.39
CA LYS A 44 7.97 -16.94 16.01
C LYS A 44 7.84 -15.43 15.73
N GLY A 45 6.70 -14.96 15.20
CA GLY A 45 6.46 -13.55 14.88
C GLY A 45 7.25 -13.01 13.68
N ARG A 46 7.77 -13.88 12.81
CA ARG A 46 8.63 -13.51 11.66
C ARG A 46 7.86 -13.47 10.33
N ALA A 47 6.54 -13.24 10.37
CA ALA A 47 5.71 -13.09 9.17
C ALA A 47 6.22 -11.94 8.29
N LEU A 48 6.29 -12.18 6.97
CA LEU A 48 6.71 -11.17 5.98
C LEU A 48 5.56 -10.57 5.18
N ASP A 49 4.34 -11.04 5.36
CA ASP A 49 3.19 -10.49 4.64
C ASP A 49 3.02 -8.99 4.92
N TRP A 50 2.95 -8.19 3.85
CA TRP A 50 2.81 -6.73 3.96
C TRP A 50 1.38 -6.31 4.30
N ILE A 51 0.40 -7.18 4.03
CA ILE A 51 -0.99 -7.02 4.43
C ILE A 51 -1.32 -8.12 5.43
N ARG A 52 -1.91 -7.75 6.56
CA ARG A 52 -2.54 -8.70 7.49
C ARG A 52 -4.04 -8.43 7.52
N ILE A 53 -4.82 -9.43 7.81
CA ILE A 53 -6.27 -9.29 8.00
C ILE A 53 -6.55 -9.43 9.49
N ASP A 54 -6.82 -8.32 10.15
CA ASP A 54 -7.24 -8.31 11.56
C ASP A 54 -8.73 -8.63 11.62
N ARG A 55 -9.11 -9.57 12.48
CA ARG A 55 -10.48 -10.02 12.67
C ARG A 55 -10.97 -9.60 14.03
N TYR A 56 -12.08 -8.90 14.05
CA TYR A 56 -12.75 -8.44 15.25
C TYR A 56 -14.09 -9.13 15.35
N PHE A 57 -14.38 -9.70 16.51
CA PHE A 57 -15.66 -10.34 16.81
C PHE A 57 -16.46 -9.42 17.71
N THR A 58 -17.76 -9.30 17.46
CA THR A 58 -18.70 -8.62 18.33
C THR A 58 -19.26 -9.62 19.35
N ASP A 59 -19.89 -9.12 20.42
CA ASP A 59 -20.54 -9.96 21.43
C ASP A 59 -21.65 -10.83 20.82
N THR A 60 -22.23 -10.41 19.70
CA THR A 60 -23.22 -11.18 18.93
C THR A 60 -22.61 -12.23 17.99
N GLY A 61 -21.27 -12.40 18.01
CA GLY A 61 -20.56 -13.34 17.13
C GLY A 61 -20.32 -12.85 15.69
N ALA A 62 -20.79 -11.66 15.33
CA ALA A 62 -20.51 -11.11 14.01
C ALA A 62 -19.02 -10.75 13.85
N MET A 63 -18.42 -11.12 12.71
CA MET A 63 -17.01 -10.87 12.40
C MET A 63 -16.85 -9.68 11.47
N THR A 64 -15.91 -8.79 11.80
CA THR A 64 -15.44 -7.73 10.90
C THR A 64 -13.98 -7.96 10.56
N ALA A 65 -13.66 -8.01 9.27
CA ALA A 65 -12.30 -8.17 8.77
C ALA A 65 -11.72 -6.82 8.32
N ILE A 66 -10.55 -6.46 8.84
CA ILE A 66 -9.87 -5.21 8.51
C ILE A 66 -8.50 -5.52 7.90
N PRO A 67 -8.32 -5.33 6.58
CA PRO A 67 -7.00 -5.45 5.97
C PRO A 67 -6.10 -4.28 6.40
N VAL A 68 -5.02 -4.58 7.10
CA VAL A 68 -4.05 -3.58 7.57
C VAL A 68 -2.72 -3.76 6.86
N ALA A 69 -2.23 -2.68 6.25
CA ALA A 69 -0.92 -2.58 5.63
C ALA A 69 -0.21 -1.30 6.12
N CYS A 70 0.93 -0.94 5.52
CA CYS A 70 1.52 0.36 5.77
C CYS A 70 0.50 1.46 5.46
N GLN A 71 0.33 2.38 6.40
CA GLN A 71 -0.65 3.46 6.28
C GLN A 71 -0.13 4.65 5.46
N GLN A 72 1.10 4.59 4.97
CA GLN A 72 1.72 5.67 4.18
C GLN A 72 1.55 7.05 4.86
N CYS A 73 1.93 7.12 6.12
CA CYS A 73 1.70 8.28 6.98
C CYS A 73 2.39 9.54 6.44
N GLY A 74 1.71 10.68 6.41
CA GLY A 74 2.30 11.97 6.08
C GLY A 74 3.31 12.43 7.15
N LYS A 75 2.97 12.22 8.42
CA LYS A 75 3.89 12.39 9.56
C LYS A 75 4.34 11.01 10.03
N ALA A 76 5.31 10.42 9.34
CA ALA A 76 5.70 9.04 9.52
C ALA A 76 6.68 8.85 10.69
N PRO A 77 6.26 8.26 11.83
CA PRO A 77 7.14 8.07 12.98
C PRO A 77 8.27 7.07 12.71
N CYS A 78 8.18 6.30 11.65
CA CYS A 78 9.23 5.38 11.23
C CYS A 78 10.39 6.06 10.49
N GLU A 79 10.19 7.28 9.96
CA GLU A 79 11.25 8.03 9.28
C GLU A 79 12.18 8.71 10.28
N SER A 80 11.61 9.32 11.33
CA SER A 80 12.37 10.05 12.34
C SER A 80 13.34 9.18 13.13
N VAL A 81 13.11 7.87 13.21
CA VAL A 81 13.95 6.93 13.99
C VAL A 81 14.91 6.13 13.13
N CYS A 82 14.95 6.35 11.82
CA CYS A 82 15.85 5.60 10.94
C CYS A 82 17.23 6.26 10.92
N PRO A 83 18.29 5.63 11.48
CA PRO A 83 19.62 6.25 11.62
C PRO A 83 20.32 6.45 10.27
N VAL A 84 19.93 5.73 9.24
CA VAL A 84 20.54 5.77 7.90
C VAL A 84 19.63 6.36 6.84
N ASN A 85 18.53 6.98 7.25
CA ASN A 85 17.55 7.58 6.34
C ASN A 85 17.12 6.62 5.22
N ALA A 86 16.89 5.34 5.57
CA ALA A 86 16.40 4.34 4.64
C ALA A 86 14.87 4.40 4.45
N THR A 87 14.17 5.10 5.33
CA THR A 87 12.73 5.36 5.23
C THR A 87 12.53 6.83 4.93
N VAL A 88 11.96 7.14 3.77
CA VAL A 88 11.86 8.50 3.26
C VAL A 88 10.51 8.74 2.59
N HIS A 89 10.07 9.99 2.51
CA HIS A 89 8.96 10.38 1.65
C HIS A 89 9.42 10.59 0.21
N THR A 90 8.62 10.11 -0.73
CA THR A 90 8.74 10.48 -2.15
C THR A 90 8.05 11.82 -2.39
N THR A 91 8.32 12.42 -3.54
CA THR A 91 7.65 13.66 -4.00
C THR A 91 6.12 13.47 -4.14
N GLU A 92 5.66 12.25 -4.27
CA GLU A 92 4.24 11.88 -4.39
C GLU A 92 3.56 11.60 -3.04
N GLY A 93 4.28 11.79 -1.93
CA GLY A 93 3.76 11.57 -0.60
C GLY A 93 3.77 10.11 -0.12
N LEU A 94 4.41 9.19 -0.87
CA LEU A 94 4.57 7.82 -0.44
C LEU A 94 5.72 7.69 0.56
N ASN A 95 5.50 6.93 1.63
CA ASN A 95 6.59 6.51 2.51
C ASN A 95 7.34 5.36 1.83
N ALA A 96 8.51 5.64 1.29
CA ALA A 96 9.34 4.67 0.59
C ALA A 96 10.35 3.99 1.52
N MET A 97 10.86 2.85 1.06
CA MET A 97 11.94 2.12 1.72
C MET A 97 13.11 1.96 0.76
N VAL A 98 14.25 2.56 1.10
CA VAL A 98 15.49 2.44 0.32
C VAL A 98 16.27 1.24 0.86
N TYR A 99 16.10 0.09 0.23
CA TYR A 99 16.67 -1.18 0.71
C TYR A 99 18.20 -1.15 0.81
N ALA A 100 18.87 -0.47 -0.12
CA ALA A 100 20.33 -0.36 -0.14
C ALA A 100 20.91 0.39 1.09
N ARG A 101 20.13 1.27 1.70
CA ARG A 101 20.54 1.99 2.92
C ARG A 101 20.19 1.23 4.20
N CYS A 102 19.26 0.27 4.13
CA CYS A 102 18.76 -0.42 5.31
C CYS A 102 19.79 -1.42 5.84
N TRP A 103 20.28 -1.22 7.03
CA TRP A 103 21.17 -2.16 7.72
C TRP A 103 20.50 -2.94 8.86
N GLY A 104 19.17 -2.81 9.00
CA GLY A 104 18.40 -3.71 9.84
C GLY A 104 18.30 -3.39 11.32
N THR A 105 18.43 -2.13 11.75
CA THR A 105 18.21 -1.75 13.17
C THR A 105 16.83 -2.07 13.70
N ARG A 106 15.82 -2.21 12.83
CA ARG A 106 14.41 -2.53 13.14
C ARG A 106 13.66 -1.49 13.98
N TYR A 107 14.29 -0.38 14.35
CA TYR A 107 13.66 0.64 15.17
C TYR A 107 12.39 1.22 14.51
N CYS A 108 12.39 1.34 13.19
CA CYS A 108 11.21 1.76 12.43
C CYS A 108 10.01 0.79 12.58
N ALA A 109 10.25 -0.51 12.81
CA ALA A 109 9.17 -1.47 13.07
C ALA A 109 8.61 -1.31 14.48
N THR A 110 9.48 -1.08 15.46
CA THR A 110 9.07 -0.85 16.85
C THR A 110 8.24 0.43 16.95
N ASN A 111 8.68 1.50 16.27
CA ASN A 111 8.03 2.81 16.31
C ASN A 111 6.78 2.91 15.41
N CYS A 112 6.52 1.91 14.55
CA CYS A 112 5.31 1.89 13.74
C CYS A 112 4.09 1.53 14.61
N PRO A 113 3.11 2.44 14.82
CA PRO A 113 1.94 2.14 15.63
C PRO A 113 1.02 1.09 15.00
N TYR A 114 1.04 0.97 13.68
CA TYR A 114 0.26 0.01 12.92
C TYR A 114 0.91 -1.36 12.80
N LYS A 115 2.17 -1.52 13.26
CA LYS A 115 2.96 -2.76 13.15
C LYS A 115 2.97 -3.33 11.73
N ALA A 116 3.11 -2.43 10.74
CA ALA A 116 3.01 -2.75 9.31
C ALA A 116 4.38 -2.93 8.63
N ARG A 117 5.46 -2.97 9.40
CA ARG A 117 6.81 -3.19 8.90
C ARG A 117 7.29 -4.59 9.23
N ARG A 118 7.89 -5.25 8.24
CA ARG A 118 8.32 -6.64 8.29
C ARG A 118 9.83 -6.73 8.10
N PHE A 119 10.49 -7.47 8.97
CA PHE A 119 11.95 -7.65 8.91
C PHE A 119 12.30 -8.98 8.26
N ASN A 120 13.22 -8.96 7.32
CA ASN A 120 13.68 -10.16 6.63
C ASN A 120 14.83 -10.79 7.41
N PHE A 121 14.52 -11.78 8.24
CA PHE A 121 15.49 -12.44 9.13
C PHE A 121 16.42 -13.40 8.39
N PHE A 122 15.96 -14.00 7.29
CA PHE A 122 16.67 -15.04 6.55
C PHE A 122 16.72 -14.73 5.07
N ASP A 123 17.68 -15.32 4.37
CA ASP A 123 17.75 -15.21 2.90
C ASP A 123 16.87 -16.28 2.24
N TYR A 124 15.57 -16.07 2.27
CA TYR A 124 14.60 -16.98 1.64
C TYR A 124 14.79 -17.06 0.13
N ALA A 125 15.42 -16.06 -0.48
CA ALA A 125 15.60 -16.01 -1.92
C ALA A 125 16.66 -17.00 -2.40
N LYS A 126 17.72 -17.25 -1.59
CA LYS A 126 18.76 -18.22 -1.90
C LYS A 126 18.38 -19.66 -1.57
N ALA A 127 17.45 -19.83 -0.61
CA ALA A 127 16.99 -21.15 -0.18
C ALA A 127 16.01 -21.82 -1.15
N SER A 128 15.55 -21.12 -2.19
CA SER A 128 14.61 -21.65 -3.17
C SER A 128 15.33 -22.22 -4.39
N ASP A 129 14.79 -23.30 -4.95
CA ASP A 129 15.28 -23.91 -6.18
C ASP A 129 15.28 -22.91 -7.34
N GLU A 130 16.18 -23.08 -8.31
CA GLU A 130 16.32 -22.21 -9.47
C GLU A 130 15.01 -22.09 -10.26
N ALA A 131 14.27 -23.18 -10.40
CA ALA A 131 12.96 -23.20 -11.06
C ALA A 131 11.94 -22.27 -10.38
N THR A 132 11.99 -22.10 -9.07
CA THR A 132 11.07 -21.21 -8.34
C THR A 132 11.39 -19.73 -8.58
N HIS A 133 12.57 -19.41 -9.09
CA HIS A 133 12.92 -18.04 -9.46
C HIS A 133 12.08 -17.51 -10.64
N LEU A 134 11.57 -18.40 -11.49
CA LEU A 134 10.72 -18.05 -12.64
C LEU A 134 9.36 -17.44 -12.21
N GLN A 135 8.88 -17.72 -10.99
CA GLN A 135 7.65 -17.11 -10.46
C GLN A 135 7.82 -15.64 -10.06
N ARG A 136 9.04 -15.13 -9.96
CA ARG A 136 9.30 -13.78 -9.45
C ARG A 136 8.95 -12.73 -10.48
N ASN A 137 8.33 -11.64 -9.99
CA ASN A 137 8.06 -10.45 -10.78
C ASN A 137 9.39 -9.73 -11.08
N PRO A 138 9.81 -9.62 -12.35
CA PRO A 138 11.10 -9.00 -12.71
C PRO A 138 11.12 -7.48 -12.44
N ASN A 139 9.96 -6.84 -12.31
CA ASN A 139 9.85 -5.40 -12.04
C ASN A 139 9.97 -5.04 -10.55
N VAL A 140 10.14 -6.02 -9.68
CA VAL A 140 10.22 -5.82 -8.24
C VAL A 140 11.50 -6.43 -7.68
N THR A 141 12.25 -5.63 -6.94
CA THR A 141 13.48 -6.09 -6.29
C THR A 141 13.21 -7.26 -5.34
N VAL A 142 13.99 -8.32 -5.47
CA VAL A 142 14.04 -9.40 -4.48
C VAL A 142 14.94 -8.95 -3.33
N ARG A 143 14.40 -8.90 -2.11
CA ARG A 143 15.14 -8.43 -0.94
C ARG A 143 15.92 -9.57 -0.29
N SER A 144 17.15 -9.28 0.11
CA SER A 144 17.97 -10.16 0.89
C SER A 144 17.63 -10.10 2.39
N ARG A 145 18.27 -10.94 3.20
CA ARG A 145 18.17 -10.84 4.66
C ARG A 145 18.68 -9.49 5.18
N GLY A 146 18.18 -9.08 6.32
CA GLY A 146 18.71 -7.92 7.06
C GLY A 146 18.05 -6.59 6.68
N VAL A 147 17.08 -6.59 5.79
CA VAL A 147 16.34 -5.38 5.39
C VAL A 147 14.91 -5.38 5.92
N MET A 148 14.37 -4.18 6.08
CA MET A 148 12.98 -3.96 6.46
C MET A 148 12.11 -3.87 5.21
N GLU A 149 10.99 -4.56 5.21
CA GLU A 149 10.01 -4.55 4.13
C GLU A 149 8.68 -3.95 4.59
N LYS A 150 7.93 -3.40 3.66
CA LYS A 150 6.59 -2.86 3.89
C LYS A 150 5.82 -2.65 2.60
N CYS A 151 4.52 -2.43 2.68
CA CYS A 151 3.69 -2.06 1.54
C CYS A 151 4.20 -0.77 0.86
N THR A 152 4.36 -0.82 -0.46
CA THR A 152 4.80 0.28 -1.33
C THR A 152 3.65 0.85 -2.17
N TYR A 153 2.41 0.38 -1.98
CA TYR A 153 1.27 0.59 -2.89
C TYR A 153 1.55 0.14 -4.32
N CYS A 154 2.37 -0.92 -4.47
CA CYS A 154 2.78 -1.44 -5.78
C CYS A 154 3.36 -0.34 -6.67
N VAL A 155 4.37 0.39 -6.18
CA VAL A 155 5.01 1.51 -6.88
C VAL A 155 5.36 1.16 -8.33
N GLN A 156 5.77 -0.08 -8.63
CA GLN A 156 6.04 -0.57 -9.98
C GLN A 156 4.82 -0.48 -10.91
N MET A 157 3.60 -0.70 -10.37
CA MET A 157 2.37 -0.58 -11.16
C MET A 157 2.00 0.88 -11.39
N VAL A 158 2.24 1.74 -10.40
CA VAL A 158 2.05 3.20 -10.51
C VAL A 158 3.00 3.76 -11.58
N GLU A 159 4.29 3.42 -11.52
CA GLU A 159 5.27 3.86 -12.51
C GLU A 159 4.94 3.35 -13.92
N ARG A 160 4.48 2.12 -14.04
CA ARG A 160 4.00 1.59 -15.33
C ARG A 160 2.80 2.38 -15.87
N ALA A 161 1.86 2.78 -15.00
CA ALA A 161 0.72 3.60 -15.40
C ALA A 161 1.18 4.98 -15.89
N LYS A 162 2.14 5.62 -15.21
CA LYS A 162 2.73 6.90 -15.63
C LYS A 162 3.41 6.79 -16.99
N ILE A 163 4.22 5.76 -17.21
CA ILE A 163 4.89 5.52 -18.50
C ILE A 163 3.86 5.37 -19.61
N ARG A 164 2.80 4.57 -19.39
CA ARG A 164 1.73 4.39 -20.37
C ARG A 164 0.99 5.69 -20.66
N HIS A 165 0.68 6.46 -19.62
CA HIS A 165 0.00 7.74 -19.77
C HIS A 165 0.85 8.74 -20.56
N LYS A 166 2.12 8.89 -20.21
CA LYS A 166 3.07 9.73 -20.94
C LYS A 166 3.21 9.28 -22.40
N SER A 167 3.32 7.98 -22.64
CA SER A 167 3.39 7.44 -24.01
C SER A 167 2.13 7.74 -24.83
N ARG A 168 0.95 7.78 -24.21
CA ARG A 168 -0.30 8.16 -24.88
C ARG A 168 -0.27 9.63 -25.27
N LEU A 169 0.07 10.53 -24.35
CA LEU A 169 0.19 11.97 -24.61
C LEU A 169 1.16 12.24 -25.77
N MET A 170 2.30 11.56 -25.80
CA MET A 170 3.27 11.69 -26.89
C MET A 170 2.73 11.22 -28.24
N LYS A 171 1.84 10.20 -28.27
CA LYS A 171 1.21 9.71 -29.51
C LYS A 171 0.12 10.64 -30.03
N GLU A 172 -0.46 11.49 -29.19
CA GLU A 172 -1.45 12.50 -29.59
C GLU A 172 -0.81 13.66 -30.35
N HIS A 173 0.55 13.76 -30.35
CA HIS A 173 1.35 14.73 -31.08
C HIS A 173 2.32 14.06 -32.08
N PRO A 174 1.82 13.36 -33.11
CA PRO A 174 2.64 12.63 -34.05
C PRO A 174 3.43 13.61 -34.93
N GLY A 175 4.75 13.43 -34.98
CA GLY A 175 5.65 14.23 -35.82
C GLY A 175 6.23 15.48 -35.16
N GLU A 176 5.83 15.84 -33.97
CA GLU A 176 6.47 16.89 -33.20
C GLU A 176 7.72 16.35 -32.48
N PRO A 177 8.87 17.06 -32.53
CA PRO A 177 10.01 16.66 -31.74
C PRO A 177 9.66 16.71 -30.25
N SER A 178 10.10 15.73 -29.48
CA SER A 178 9.80 15.63 -28.03
C SER A 178 10.19 16.86 -27.21
N THR A 179 11.06 17.71 -27.76
CA THR A 179 11.50 18.98 -27.17
C THR A 179 10.51 20.12 -27.36
N SER A 180 9.59 20.03 -28.31
CA SER A 180 8.56 21.06 -28.57
C SER A 180 7.23 20.79 -27.87
N ILE A 181 6.98 19.54 -27.44
CA ILE A 181 5.77 19.15 -26.74
C ILE A 181 5.84 19.67 -25.29
N ARG A 182 5.06 20.70 -24.98
CA ARG A 182 4.93 21.24 -23.62
C ARG A 182 3.92 20.38 -22.84
N ILE A 183 4.41 19.33 -22.19
CA ILE A 183 3.64 18.58 -21.21
C ILE A 183 3.69 19.34 -19.89
N THR A 184 2.55 19.77 -19.38
CA THR A 184 2.43 20.44 -18.09
C THR A 184 2.30 19.42 -16.96
N ASP A 185 2.57 19.83 -15.72
CA ASP A 185 2.37 18.95 -14.56
C ASP A 185 0.93 18.44 -14.44
N LYS A 186 -0.04 19.21 -14.94
CA LYS A 186 -1.46 18.81 -14.99
C LYS A 186 -1.71 17.65 -15.97
N ASP A 187 -1.05 17.67 -17.11
CA ASP A 187 -1.16 16.62 -18.12
C ASP A 187 -0.53 15.31 -17.63
N LEU A 188 0.44 15.39 -16.72
CA LEU A 188 1.08 14.22 -16.11
C LEU A 188 0.26 13.60 -14.98
N LEU A 189 -0.83 14.24 -14.52
CA LEU A 189 -1.72 13.66 -13.53
C LEU A 189 -2.40 12.42 -14.11
N LEU A 190 -2.30 11.31 -13.38
CA LEU A 190 -2.96 10.08 -13.80
C LEU A 190 -4.47 10.21 -13.61
N PRO A 191 -5.27 9.85 -14.62
CA PRO A 191 -6.71 9.73 -14.46
C PRO A 191 -7.07 8.72 -13.36
N ASP A 192 -8.20 8.94 -12.68
CA ASP A 192 -8.67 8.01 -11.64
C ASP A 192 -8.83 6.60 -12.20
N GLY A 193 -8.36 5.60 -11.45
CA GLY A 193 -8.35 4.21 -11.87
C GLY A 193 -7.26 3.80 -12.87
N ALA A 194 -6.45 4.72 -13.41
CA ALA A 194 -5.35 4.39 -14.34
C ALA A 194 -4.22 3.60 -13.65
N ALA A 195 -3.96 3.87 -12.38
CA ALA A 195 -3.07 3.09 -11.54
C ALA A 195 -3.91 2.25 -10.57
N GLN A 196 -3.66 0.96 -10.51
CA GLN A 196 -4.33 0.04 -9.60
C GLN A 196 -3.30 -0.81 -8.88
N THR A 197 -3.53 -1.06 -7.59
CA THR A 197 -2.65 -1.94 -6.80
C THR A 197 -3.06 -3.41 -6.95
N ALA A 198 -2.12 -4.34 -6.75
CA ALA A 198 -2.40 -5.77 -6.84
C ALA A 198 -3.54 -6.22 -5.89
N CYS A 199 -3.56 -5.66 -4.67
CA CYS A 199 -4.61 -5.95 -3.70
C CYS A 199 -5.99 -5.42 -4.12
N GLN A 200 -6.04 -4.30 -4.86
CA GLN A 200 -7.28 -3.78 -5.45
C GLN A 200 -7.79 -4.70 -6.56
N LEU A 201 -6.91 -5.06 -7.49
CA LEU A 201 -7.25 -5.93 -8.63
C LEU A 201 -7.75 -7.31 -8.19
N ALA A 202 -7.13 -7.87 -7.16
CA ALA A 202 -7.49 -9.19 -6.65
C ALA A 202 -8.71 -9.20 -5.72
N CYS A 203 -9.27 -8.04 -5.37
CA CYS A 203 -10.38 -7.98 -4.43
C CYS A 203 -11.71 -8.28 -5.14
N PRO A 204 -12.35 -9.46 -4.96
CA PRO A 204 -13.57 -9.82 -5.67
C PRO A 204 -14.75 -8.93 -5.28
N MET A 205 -14.71 -8.34 -4.09
CA MET A 205 -15.79 -7.49 -3.56
C MET A 205 -15.59 -5.99 -3.86
N GLY A 206 -14.50 -5.62 -4.57
CA GLY A 206 -14.17 -4.21 -4.81
C GLY A 206 -14.05 -3.38 -3.53
N ALA A 207 -13.55 -4.01 -2.45
CA ALA A 207 -13.44 -3.36 -1.15
C ALA A 207 -12.23 -2.43 -1.01
N ILE A 208 -11.27 -2.49 -1.93
CA ILE A 208 -10.04 -1.70 -1.91
C ILE A 208 -10.04 -0.78 -3.12
N THR A 209 -9.79 0.50 -2.91
CA THR A 209 -9.65 1.50 -3.97
C THR A 209 -8.36 2.29 -3.74
N PHE A 210 -7.62 2.55 -4.81
CA PHE A 210 -6.41 3.35 -4.82
C PHE A 210 -6.59 4.54 -5.76
N GLY A 211 -6.10 5.72 -5.40
CA GLY A 211 -6.24 6.91 -6.23
C GLY A 211 -5.56 8.14 -5.65
N ASN A 212 -5.80 9.27 -6.29
CA ASN A 212 -5.26 10.57 -5.93
C ASN A 212 -6.19 11.30 -4.95
N MET A 213 -5.67 11.65 -3.77
CA MET A 213 -6.41 12.40 -2.75
C MET A 213 -6.52 13.90 -3.02
N LEU A 214 -5.70 14.42 -3.92
CA LEU A 214 -5.76 15.85 -4.30
C LEU A 214 -6.76 16.11 -5.43
N ASP A 215 -7.27 15.07 -6.05
CA ASP A 215 -8.28 15.19 -7.10
C ASP A 215 -9.67 15.01 -6.51
N PRO A 216 -10.49 16.10 -6.42
CA PRO A 216 -11.84 16.02 -5.88
C PRO A 216 -12.77 15.07 -6.66
N SER A 217 -12.47 14.84 -7.93
CA SER A 217 -13.23 13.92 -8.78
C SER A 217 -12.90 12.45 -8.54
N SER A 218 -11.75 12.16 -7.87
CA SER A 218 -11.31 10.79 -7.64
C SER A 218 -12.22 10.02 -6.68
N THR A 219 -12.37 8.74 -6.94
CA THR A 219 -13.13 7.81 -6.09
C THR A 219 -12.62 7.79 -4.64
N VAL A 220 -11.29 7.95 -4.44
CA VAL A 220 -10.68 7.93 -3.11
C VAL A 220 -11.01 9.21 -2.35
N PHE A 221 -10.92 10.38 -2.98
CA PHE A 221 -11.28 11.66 -2.36
C PHE A 221 -12.75 11.65 -1.91
N GLN A 222 -13.66 11.26 -2.80
CA GLN A 222 -15.10 11.16 -2.50
C GLN A 222 -15.36 10.19 -1.34
N ALA A 223 -14.69 9.04 -1.33
CA ALA A 223 -14.83 8.05 -0.26
C ALA A 223 -14.33 8.58 1.09
N LYS A 224 -13.23 9.33 1.11
CA LYS A 224 -12.69 9.94 2.33
C LYS A 224 -13.52 11.13 2.84
N SER A 225 -14.31 11.75 1.99
CA SER A 225 -15.24 12.82 2.36
C SER A 225 -16.54 12.32 3.01
N LEU A 226 -16.78 11.00 2.99
CA LEU A 226 -17.99 10.43 3.60
C LEU A 226 -17.95 10.51 5.14
N PRO A 227 -19.09 10.76 5.81
CA PRO A 227 -19.17 10.82 7.28
C PRO A 227 -18.70 9.55 7.99
N ARG A 228 -18.77 8.39 7.32
CA ARG A 228 -18.30 7.09 7.83
C ARG A 228 -16.80 6.86 7.65
N HIS A 229 -16.08 7.84 7.14
CA HIS A 229 -14.63 7.75 7.01
C HIS A 229 -13.95 7.71 8.39
N MET A 230 -12.99 6.82 8.54
CA MET A 230 -12.12 6.75 9.70
C MET A 230 -10.68 6.43 9.32
N ASN A 231 -9.75 6.96 10.07
CA ASN A 231 -8.36 6.54 10.10
C ASN A 231 -8.11 5.60 11.29
N LEU A 232 -7.21 4.66 11.14
CA LEU A 232 -6.75 3.87 12.29
C LEU A 232 -5.91 4.75 13.22
N LEU A 233 -6.18 4.67 14.53
CA LEU A 233 -5.46 5.41 15.58
C LEU A 233 -5.36 6.92 15.30
N PRO A 234 -6.49 7.62 15.10
CA PRO A 234 -6.49 9.04 14.72
C PRO A 234 -5.83 9.93 15.76
N SER A 235 -5.88 9.56 17.04
CA SER A 235 -5.27 10.30 18.16
C SER A 235 -3.74 10.46 18.05
N LEU A 236 -3.07 9.62 17.24
CA LEU A 236 -1.62 9.71 17.06
C LEU A 236 -1.19 10.77 16.04
N GLY A 237 -2.11 11.39 15.32
CA GLY A 237 -1.82 12.48 14.40
C GLY A 237 -0.85 12.13 13.26
N THR A 238 -0.75 10.87 12.87
CA THR A 238 0.22 10.39 11.85
C THR A 238 -0.14 10.76 10.42
N GLU A 239 -1.31 11.36 10.21
CA GLU A 239 -1.83 11.72 8.87
C GLU A 239 -1.80 10.52 7.90
N SER A 240 -2.59 9.50 8.23
CA SER A 240 -2.66 8.26 7.46
C SER A 240 -3.14 8.47 6.03
N GLY A 241 -2.37 8.00 5.04
CA GLY A 241 -2.79 7.91 3.64
C GLY A 241 -3.85 6.82 3.41
N THR A 242 -3.88 5.76 4.23
CA THR A 242 -4.91 4.72 4.15
C THR A 242 -6.12 5.11 5.00
N GLY A 243 -7.29 5.19 4.37
CA GLY A 243 -8.58 5.40 5.05
C GLY A 243 -9.45 4.14 5.07
N TYR A 244 -10.43 4.14 5.97
CA TYR A 244 -11.39 3.05 6.13
C TYR A 244 -12.81 3.60 6.15
N LEU A 245 -13.75 2.84 5.61
CA LEU A 245 -15.17 3.14 5.71
C LEU A 245 -15.81 2.16 6.67
N VAL A 246 -16.25 2.68 7.81
CA VAL A 246 -16.94 1.89 8.83
C VAL A 246 -18.19 1.25 8.22
N PRO A 247 -18.49 -0.03 8.52
CA PRO A 247 -19.70 -0.67 8.07
C PRO A 247 -20.92 0.08 8.64
N ALA A 248 -21.90 0.33 7.78
CA ALA A 248 -23.20 0.77 8.26
C ALA A 248 -23.89 -0.43 8.94
N ARG A 249 -24.26 -0.26 10.18
CA ARG A 249 -25.18 -1.16 10.88
C ARG A 249 -26.55 -0.53 10.80
N ASN A 250 -27.50 -1.31 10.35
CA ASN A 250 -28.92 -0.96 10.43
C ASN A 250 -29.57 -2.03 11.30
N PRO A 251 -29.51 -1.90 12.64
CA PRO A 251 -30.15 -2.85 13.53
C PRO A 251 -31.64 -2.85 13.25
N ASN A 252 -32.21 -4.04 13.08
CA ASN A 252 -33.67 -4.17 12.97
C ASN A 252 -34.24 -4.09 14.40
N PRO A 253 -34.97 -3.01 14.76
CA PRO A 253 -35.49 -2.84 16.11
C PRO A 253 -36.51 -3.92 16.50
N ARG A 254 -36.93 -4.79 15.57
CA ARG A 254 -37.82 -5.92 15.87
C ARG A 254 -37.04 -7.20 16.25
N MET A 255 -35.70 -7.16 16.21
CA MET A 255 -34.84 -8.31 16.55
C MET A 255 -34.04 -8.08 17.86
N GLU A 256 -34.24 -6.95 18.51
CA GLU A 256 -33.87 -6.69 19.89
C GLU A 256 -35.12 -6.97 20.76
#